data_a479af684f770629795b614e2a48d747
#
_entry.id   a479af684f770629795b614e2a48d747
#
_cell.length_a   1.000
_cell.length_b   1.000
_cell.length_c   1.000
_cell.angle_alpha   90.00
_cell.angle_beta   90.00
_cell.angle_gamma   90.00
#
_symmetry.space_group_name_H-M   'P 1'
#
loop_
_entity.id
_entity.type
_entity.pdbx_description
1 polymer ?
#
loop_
_entity_poly.entity_id
_entity_poly.type
_entity_poly.pdbx_seq_one_letter_code
_entity_poly.pdbx_strand_id
1 'polypeptide(L)'
;MEPMARTVRAMPVALLLLVAGAAGAQDANITRPIAEIERTLAAEPLVITQAEISRPKAKGDITLRADVAFGDAPPLRVKLRKAEPGADSFNNVPRYDLAAYELQKLFIDAPEYVVPPTALRMVPLADFAKYSPDVQKTFPPADQVLAVAQYWLSDIKVVADVYDPARFASDPVYARHIGQLNVLTHLIQHRDSNVGNFLIGRAERGARVFSIDHGVAFASDDSDRGKLWRDMRVTQLPEDTIARLRAITREQLESRLAVLAQWQMQDGRYVPAPLGPNLAARRGVRRADGQLQMGLTSMEIQTIQRLLERLLQRVDKGEITALPAPEKTP
;
A
#
# COMPACT_ATOMS: atom_id res chain seq x y z
N MET A 1 57.46 -32.12 -49.76
CA MET A 1 57.63 -30.98 -48.79
C MET A 1 56.43 -30.07 -48.91
N GLU A 2 55.44 -30.30 -48.10
CA GLU A 2 54.22 -29.39 -48.02
C GLU A 2 54.40 -28.50 -46.81
N PRO A 3 53.96 -27.24 -46.91
CA PRO A 3 53.99 -26.30 -45.80
C PRO A 3 52.68 -26.41 -44.91
N MET A 4 52.90 -26.66 -43.64
CA MET A 4 51.83 -26.65 -42.63
C MET A 4 51.26 -25.24 -42.46
N ALA A 5 49.95 -25.10 -42.70
CA ALA A 5 49.17 -23.91 -42.37
C ALA A 5 48.86 -23.87 -40.87
N ARG A 6 49.33 -22.83 -40.17
CA ARG A 6 48.97 -22.53 -38.77
C ARG A 6 47.65 -21.80 -38.75
N THR A 7 46.63 -22.45 -38.20
CA THR A 7 45.33 -21.86 -37.90
C THR A 7 45.40 -21.07 -36.60
N VAL A 8 45.27 -19.76 -36.65
CA VAL A 8 45.14 -18.88 -35.49
C VAL A 8 43.65 -18.86 -35.07
N ARG A 9 43.34 -19.44 -33.91
CA ARG A 9 42.01 -19.35 -33.29
C ARG A 9 41.90 -17.99 -32.61
N ALA A 10 40.99 -17.15 -33.08
CA ALA A 10 40.56 -15.93 -32.38
C ALA A 10 39.62 -16.29 -31.23
N MET A 11 40.00 -15.91 -30.00
CA MET A 11 39.12 -15.97 -28.84
C MET A 11 38.15 -14.79 -28.88
N PRO A 12 36.86 -14.99 -28.63
CA PRO A 12 35.91 -13.85 -28.45
C PRO A 12 36.15 -13.19 -27.09
N VAL A 13 36.46 -11.91 -27.10
CA VAL A 13 36.45 -11.05 -25.91
C VAL A 13 34.99 -10.80 -25.54
N ALA A 14 34.52 -11.41 -24.47
CA ALA A 14 33.21 -11.11 -23.89
C ALA A 14 33.28 -9.75 -23.19
N LEU A 15 32.64 -8.74 -23.79
CA LEU A 15 32.48 -7.43 -23.22
C LEU A 15 31.41 -7.50 -22.09
N LEU A 16 31.86 -7.61 -20.84
CA LEU A 16 30.97 -7.44 -19.66
C LEU A 16 30.55 -5.97 -19.59
N LEU A 17 29.34 -5.66 -20.03
CA LEU A 17 28.67 -4.40 -19.72
C LEU A 17 28.31 -4.38 -18.23
N LEU A 18 29.14 -3.75 -17.40
CA LEU A 18 28.78 -3.33 -16.05
C LEU A 18 27.69 -2.23 -16.18
N VAL A 19 26.44 -2.60 -15.99
CA VAL A 19 25.38 -1.63 -15.74
C VAL A 19 25.64 -1.10 -14.31
N ALA A 20 26.33 0.01 -14.21
CA ALA A 20 26.39 0.80 -13.00
C ALA A 20 24.97 1.38 -12.77
N GLY A 21 24.16 0.67 -12.01
CA GLY A 21 22.91 1.22 -11.48
C GLY A 21 23.28 2.43 -10.62
N ALA A 22 22.75 3.58 -10.96
CA ALA A 22 22.81 4.75 -10.10
C ALA A 22 22.30 4.34 -8.71
N ALA A 23 23.19 4.25 -7.73
CA ALA A 23 22.83 4.10 -6.33
C ALA A 23 22.16 5.41 -5.91
N GLY A 24 20.84 5.53 -6.16
CA GLY A 24 20.03 6.57 -5.55
C GLY A 24 20.18 6.47 -4.04
N ALA A 25 20.27 7.61 -3.36
CA ALA A 25 20.35 7.65 -1.91
C ALA A 25 19.24 6.76 -1.33
N GLN A 26 19.63 5.81 -0.47
CA GLN A 26 18.70 4.87 0.14
C GLN A 26 17.66 5.65 0.92
N ASP A 27 16.37 5.39 0.66
CA ASP A 27 15.25 6.03 1.36
C ASP A 27 15.33 5.71 2.86
N ALA A 28 15.39 6.75 3.69
CA ALA A 28 15.47 6.58 5.15
C ALA A 28 14.20 5.98 5.76
N ASN A 29 13.05 6.14 5.08
CA ASN A 29 11.75 5.71 5.59
C ASN A 29 11.37 4.30 5.11
N ILE A 30 11.72 3.93 3.87
CA ILE A 30 11.53 2.60 3.29
C ILE A 30 12.90 2.09 2.85
N THR A 31 13.54 1.31 3.71
CA THR A 31 14.96 0.96 3.61
C THR A 31 15.28 -0.20 2.64
N ARG A 32 14.28 -0.73 1.96
CA ARG A 32 14.42 -1.79 0.94
C ARG A 32 13.64 -1.41 -0.32
N PRO A 33 14.01 -1.91 -1.49
CA PRO A 33 13.23 -1.71 -2.71
C PRO A 33 11.77 -2.17 -2.53
N ILE A 34 10.81 -1.39 -2.98
CA ILE A 34 9.36 -1.68 -2.86
C ILE A 34 9.03 -3.08 -3.40
N ALA A 35 9.54 -3.42 -4.60
CA ALA A 35 9.30 -4.72 -5.22
C ALA A 35 9.87 -5.90 -4.39
N GLU A 36 10.95 -5.69 -3.63
CA GLU A 36 11.48 -6.69 -2.69
C GLU A 36 10.53 -6.86 -1.51
N ILE A 37 10.07 -5.75 -0.92
CA ILE A 37 9.12 -5.78 0.20
C ILE A 37 7.82 -6.48 -0.23
N GLU A 38 7.27 -6.15 -1.39
CA GLU A 38 6.05 -6.78 -1.93
C GLU A 38 6.23 -8.30 -2.09
N ARG A 39 7.33 -8.73 -2.70
CA ARG A 39 7.62 -10.18 -2.83
C ARG A 39 7.76 -10.85 -1.47
N THR A 40 8.44 -10.20 -0.52
CA THR A 40 8.60 -10.72 0.83
C THR A 40 7.24 -10.83 1.53
N LEU A 41 6.41 -9.79 1.49
CA LEU A 41 5.08 -9.81 2.09
C LEU A 41 4.15 -10.87 1.47
N ALA A 42 4.36 -11.26 0.22
CA ALA A 42 3.60 -12.30 -0.47
C ALA A 42 4.14 -13.72 -0.24
N ALA A 43 5.39 -13.88 0.22
CA ALA A 43 6.03 -15.19 0.35
C ALA A 43 5.46 -16.04 1.51
N GLU A 44 5.52 -17.37 1.35
CA GLU A 44 5.13 -18.37 2.35
C GLU A 44 6.35 -19.22 2.75
N PRO A 45 6.39 -19.74 3.98
CA PRO A 45 5.46 -19.48 5.08
C PRO A 45 5.70 -18.11 5.72
N LEU A 46 4.66 -17.56 6.38
CA LEU A 46 4.77 -16.41 7.27
C LEU A 46 4.98 -16.92 8.70
N VAL A 47 6.07 -16.53 9.35
CA VAL A 47 6.38 -16.90 10.73
C VAL A 47 6.65 -15.65 11.56
N ILE A 48 5.86 -15.41 12.60
CA ILE A 48 6.10 -14.32 13.55
C ILE A 48 7.26 -14.76 14.44
N THR A 49 8.42 -14.12 14.30
CA THR A 49 9.62 -14.43 15.09
C THR A 49 9.64 -13.66 16.40
N GLN A 50 9.14 -12.42 16.39
CA GLN A 50 8.97 -11.58 17.56
C GLN A 50 7.82 -10.61 17.32
N ALA A 51 7.02 -10.32 18.36
CA ALA A 51 6.01 -9.27 18.28
C ALA A 51 5.72 -8.67 19.65
N GLU A 52 5.25 -7.43 19.61
CA GLU A 52 4.69 -6.72 20.78
C GLU A 52 3.41 -5.98 20.38
N ILE A 53 2.52 -5.76 21.33
CA ILE A 53 1.33 -4.94 21.11
C ILE A 53 1.78 -3.49 20.92
N SER A 54 1.53 -2.92 19.75
CA SER A 54 2.05 -1.59 19.40
C SER A 54 1.41 -0.45 20.19
N ARG A 55 0.15 -0.63 20.61
CA ARG A 55 -0.56 0.26 21.54
C ARG A 55 -1.58 -0.58 22.31
N PRO A 56 -1.45 -0.72 23.64
CA PRO A 56 -2.45 -1.39 24.46
C PRO A 56 -3.77 -0.64 24.34
N LYS A 57 -4.80 -1.29 23.80
CA LYS A 57 -6.17 -0.79 23.81
C LYS A 57 -6.96 -1.69 24.75
N ALA A 58 -7.75 -1.09 25.64
CA ALA A 58 -8.57 -1.84 26.59
C ALA A 58 -9.64 -2.70 25.90
N LYS A 59 -10.04 -2.35 24.67
CA LYS A 59 -10.98 -3.12 23.82
C LYS A 59 -10.67 -2.86 22.35
N GLY A 60 -10.82 -3.87 21.50
CA GLY A 60 -10.86 -3.77 20.05
C GLY A 60 -9.56 -4.12 19.34
N ASP A 61 -9.22 -3.38 18.31
CA ASP A 61 -8.20 -3.71 17.32
C ASP A 61 -6.82 -3.97 17.92
N ILE A 62 -6.43 -5.24 17.96
CA ILE A 62 -5.08 -5.61 18.36
C ILE A 62 -4.17 -5.44 17.14
N THR A 63 -3.19 -4.57 17.31
CA THR A 63 -2.14 -4.32 16.33
C THR A 63 -0.81 -4.72 16.95
N LEU A 64 -0.09 -5.61 16.28
CA LEU A 64 1.25 -6.02 16.66
C LEU A 64 2.29 -5.26 15.83
N ARG A 65 3.35 -4.82 16.48
CA ARG A 65 4.63 -4.55 15.83
C ARG A 65 5.39 -5.87 15.82
N ALA A 66 5.59 -6.46 14.66
CA ALA A 66 6.14 -7.80 14.53
C ALA A 66 7.35 -7.83 13.61
N ASP A 67 8.35 -8.62 13.98
CA ASP A 67 9.37 -9.09 13.06
C ASP A 67 8.91 -10.44 12.51
N VAL A 68 8.79 -10.51 11.18
CA VAL A 68 8.21 -11.66 10.49
C VAL A 68 9.20 -12.21 9.48
N ALA A 69 9.45 -13.51 9.56
CA ALA A 69 10.18 -14.24 8.52
C ALA A 69 9.18 -14.74 7.46
N PHE A 70 9.62 -14.68 6.20
CA PHE A 70 8.85 -15.10 5.04
C PHE A 70 9.74 -16.03 4.21
N GLY A 71 9.55 -17.35 4.35
CA GLY A 71 10.46 -18.33 3.76
C GLY A 71 11.90 -18.05 4.17
N ASP A 72 12.83 -18.07 3.21
CA ASP A 72 14.27 -17.85 3.43
C ASP A 72 14.67 -16.35 3.35
N ALA A 73 13.70 -15.43 3.17
CA ALA A 73 13.98 -14.00 3.10
C ALA A 73 14.38 -13.43 4.48
N PRO A 74 15.24 -12.40 4.55
CA PRO A 74 15.55 -11.72 5.79
C PRO A 74 14.27 -11.20 6.47
N PRO A 75 14.16 -11.27 7.81
CA PRO A 75 12.98 -10.81 8.53
C PRO A 75 12.61 -9.38 8.17
N LEU A 76 11.31 -9.13 8.08
CA LEU A 76 10.74 -7.83 7.79
C LEU A 76 9.94 -7.34 9.01
N ARG A 77 10.19 -6.10 9.44
CA ARG A 77 9.35 -5.47 10.46
C ARG A 77 8.06 -4.98 9.84
N VAL A 78 6.94 -5.41 10.41
CA VAL A 78 5.59 -5.10 9.92
C VAL A 78 4.64 -4.71 11.05
N LYS A 79 3.63 -3.94 10.71
CA LYS A 79 2.40 -3.83 11.46
C LYS A 79 1.53 -5.02 11.08
N LEU A 80 1.16 -5.86 12.05
CA LEU A 80 0.16 -6.90 11.87
C LEU A 80 -1.11 -6.50 12.62
N ARG A 81 -2.16 -6.15 11.88
CA ARG A 81 -3.48 -5.85 12.46
C ARG A 81 -4.44 -6.96 12.12
N LYS A 82 -4.97 -7.63 13.17
CA LYS A 82 -5.96 -8.70 12.98
C LYS A 82 -7.28 -8.15 12.42
N ALA A 83 -7.96 -8.98 11.66
CA ALA A 83 -9.35 -8.78 11.28
C ALA A 83 -10.29 -9.40 12.33
N GLU A 84 -11.47 -8.83 12.47
CA GLU A 84 -12.56 -9.43 13.24
C GLU A 84 -13.16 -10.64 12.52
N PRO A 85 -13.95 -11.49 13.19
CA PRO A 85 -14.69 -12.57 12.56
C PRO A 85 -15.52 -12.06 11.37
N GLY A 86 -15.37 -12.71 10.20
CA GLY A 86 -15.99 -12.28 8.95
C GLY A 86 -15.22 -11.21 8.19
N ALA A 87 -14.15 -10.69 8.72
CA ALA A 87 -13.21 -9.67 8.24
C ALA A 87 -13.71 -8.23 8.35
N ASP A 88 -14.81 -7.87 7.70
CA ASP A 88 -15.27 -6.47 7.69
C ASP A 88 -16.02 -6.15 9.00
N SER A 89 -15.55 -5.14 9.73
CA SER A 89 -16.21 -4.62 10.92
C SER A 89 -16.33 -3.09 10.85
N PHE A 90 -17.09 -2.49 11.76
CA PHE A 90 -17.42 -1.05 11.73
C PHE A 90 -16.19 -0.13 11.61
N ASN A 91 -15.09 -0.43 12.32
CA ASN A 91 -13.88 0.41 12.32
C ASN A 91 -12.65 -0.32 11.74
N ASN A 92 -12.80 -1.51 11.20
CA ASN A 92 -11.71 -2.33 10.73
C ASN A 92 -12.13 -3.16 9.52
N VAL A 93 -11.87 -2.61 8.34
CA VAL A 93 -12.13 -3.28 7.05
C VAL A 93 -10.77 -3.54 6.38
N PRO A 94 -10.17 -4.73 6.56
CA PRO A 94 -8.79 -5.03 6.13
C PRO A 94 -8.55 -4.81 4.64
N ARG A 95 -9.55 -5.09 3.80
CA ARG A 95 -9.47 -4.91 2.35
C ARG A 95 -9.26 -3.44 1.94
N TYR A 96 -9.63 -2.48 2.79
CA TYR A 96 -9.43 -1.05 2.52
C TYR A 96 -7.95 -0.63 2.65
N ASP A 97 -7.20 -1.23 3.58
CA ASP A 97 -5.75 -0.97 3.66
C ASP A 97 -5.03 -1.43 2.40
N LEU A 98 -5.36 -2.63 1.91
CA LEU A 98 -4.79 -3.13 0.66
C LEU A 98 -5.29 -2.34 -0.55
N ALA A 99 -6.57 -1.95 -0.58
CA ALA A 99 -7.13 -1.13 -1.66
C ALA A 99 -6.47 0.25 -1.76
N ALA A 100 -6.20 0.91 -0.63
CA ALA A 100 -5.48 2.18 -0.60
C ALA A 100 -4.05 2.03 -1.16
N TYR A 101 -3.35 0.95 -0.79
CA TYR A 101 -2.03 0.63 -1.31
C TYR A 101 -2.07 0.35 -2.82
N GLU A 102 -3.02 -0.43 -3.31
CA GLU A 102 -3.15 -0.76 -4.72
C GLU A 102 -3.62 0.43 -5.58
N LEU A 103 -4.49 1.30 -5.04
CA LEU A 103 -4.99 2.47 -5.77
C LEU A 103 -3.86 3.47 -6.10
N GLN A 104 -2.94 3.76 -5.15
CA GLN A 104 -1.85 4.70 -5.40
C GLN A 104 -0.97 4.29 -6.58
N LYS A 105 -0.83 2.99 -6.87
CA LYS A 105 -0.01 2.47 -7.97
C LYS A 105 -0.49 2.92 -9.36
N LEU A 106 -1.71 3.44 -9.45
CA LEU A 106 -2.24 3.97 -10.70
C LEU A 106 -1.71 5.38 -11.02
N PHE A 107 -1.25 6.15 -10.02
CA PHE A 107 -0.87 7.54 -10.23
C PHE A 107 0.39 8.00 -9.48
N ILE A 108 1.02 7.14 -8.68
CA ILE A 108 2.27 7.43 -7.96
C ILE A 108 3.33 6.39 -8.36
N ASP A 109 4.57 6.80 -8.53
CA ASP A 109 5.70 5.89 -8.76
C ASP A 109 6.13 5.21 -7.46
N ALA A 110 6.61 3.97 -7.55
CA ALA A 110 6.95 3.15 -6.40
C ALA A 110 7.88 3.84 -5.36
N PRO A 111 8.93 4.59 -5.75
CA PRO A 111 9.76 5.32 -4.78
C PRO A 111 9.02 6.42 -4.01
N GLU A 112 7.88 6.88 -4.52
CA GLU A 112 7.11 7.99 -3.96
C GLU A 112 5.83 7.56 -3.23
N TYR A 113 5.57 6.25 -3.09
CA TYR A 113 4.36 5.77 -2.44
C TYR A 113 4.12 6.41 -1.07
N VAL A 114 2.91 6.91 -0.88
CA VAL A 114 2.44 7.53 0.37
C VAL A 114 1.73 6.53 1.30
N VAL A 115 1.38 5.34 0.80
CA VAL A 115 0.95 4.19 1.61
C VAL A 115 2.08 3.17 1.61
N PRO A 116 2.56 2.73 2.77
CA PRO A 116 3.59 1.69 2.85
C PRO A 116 3.12 0.37 2.21
N PRO A 117 4.04 -0.46 1.69
CA PRO A 117 3.71 -1.78 1.16
C PRO A 117 2.85 -2.59 2.12
N THR A 118 1.75 -3.10 1.60
CA THR A 118 0.68 -3.73 2.39
C THR A 118 0.22 -5.02 1.71
N ALA A 119 -0.02 -6.06 2.49
CA ALA A 119 -0.61 -7.33 2.05
C ALA A 119 -1.67 -7.82 3.04
N LEU A 120 -2.58 -8.69 2.59
CA LEU A 120 -3.47 -9.45 3.44
C LEU A 120 -2.92 -10.87 3.60
N ARG A 121 -2.84 -11.34 4.85
CA ARG A 121 -2.23 -12.62 5.18
C ARG A 121 -3.11 -13.47 6.08
N MET A 122 -3.17 -14.77 5.80
CA MET A 122 -3.73 -15.76 6.73
C MET A 122 -2.63 -16.24 7.68
N VAL A 123 -2.78 -15.93 8.95
CA VAL A 123 -1.85 -16.33 10.00
C VAL A 123 -2.48 -17.49 10.80
N PRO A 124 -1.74 -18.56 11.10
CA PRO A 124 -2.26 -19.62 11.98
C PRO A 124 -2.77 -19.02 13.30
N LEU A 125 -3.96 -19.45 13.74
CA LEU A 125 -4.56 -18.96 14.98
C LEU A 125 -3.61 -19.14 16.16
N ALA A 126 -2.97 -20.31 16.27
CA ALA A 126 -2.03 -20.63 17.35
C ALA A 126 -0.82 -19.68 17.39
N ASP A 127 -0.36 -19.20 16.23
CA ASP A 127 0.77 -18.27 16.19
C ASP A 127 0.38 -16.85 16.61
N PHE A 128 -0.80 -16.40 16.22
CA PHE A 128 -1.31 -15.09 16.65
C PHE A 128 -1.70 -15.09 18.13
N ALA A 129 -2.27 -16.20 18.63
CA ALA A 129 -2.70 -16.36 20.01
C ALA A 129 -1.56 -16.24 21.05
N LYS A 130 -0.30 -16.48 20.65
CA LYS A 130 0.89 -16.24 21.50
C LYS A 130 0.98 -14.79 21.98
N TYR A 131 0.44 -13.85 21.20
CA TYR A 131 0.48 -12.41 21.47
C TYR A 131 -0.90 -11.82 21.82
N SER A 132 -1.96 -12.54 21.50
CA SER A 132 -3.35 -12.15 21.75
C SER A 132 -4.17 -13.41 22.06
N PRO A 133 -4.21 -13.86 23.33
CA PRO A 133 -4.85 -15.13 23.70
C PRO A 133 -6.34 -15.24 23.33
N ASP A 134 -7.07 -14.12 23.33
CA ASP A 134 -8.51 -14.06 23.04
C ASP A 134 -8.83 -13.92 21.54
N VAL A 135 -7.82 -14.06 20.67
CA VAL A 135 -8.02 -13.94 19.23
C VAL A 135 -8.96 -15.03 18.69
N GLN A 136 -9.86 -14.65 17.80
CA GLN A 136 -10.81 -15.55 17.16
C GLN A 136 -10.44 -15.79 15.69
N LYS A 137 -10.90 -16.95 15.17
CA LYS A 137 -10.81 -17.27 13.73
C LYS A 137 -11.54 -16.22 12.89
N THR A 138 -10.91 -15.72 11.85
CA THR A 138 -11.61 -14.78 10.96
C THR A 138 -12.64 -15.49 10.08
N PHE A 139 -12.31 -16.67 9.59
CA PHE A 139 -13.14 -17.42 8.65
C PHE A 139 -13.28 -18.90 9.05
N PRO A 140 -14.16 -19.25 10.01
CA PRO A 140 -14.41 -20.65 10.32
C PRO A 140 -14.82 -21.45 9.08
N PRO A 141 -14.46 -22.75 8.95
CA PRO A 141 -13.81 -23.58 10.00
C PRO A 141 -12.29 -23.40 10.09
N ALA A 142 -11.62 -22.67 9.18
CA ALA A 142 -10.16 -22.54 9.15
C ALA A 142 -9.59 -21.96 10.46
N ASP A 143 -8.55 -22.64 11.01
CA ASP A 143 -7.85 -22.21 12.23
C ASP A 143 -6.82 -21.11 11.88
N GLN A 144 -7.32 -20.00 11.35
CA GLN A 144 -6.51 -18.88 10.87
C GLN A 144 -7.16 -17.53 11.21
N VAL A 145 -6.28 -16.54 11.35
CA VAL A 145 -6.64 -15.13 11.51
C VAL A 145 -6.21 -14.39 10.24
N LEU A 146 -7.13 -13.65 9.62
CA LEU A 146 -6.75 -12.70 8.60
C LEU A 146 -6.07 -11.50 9.27
N ALA A 147 -4.92 -11.08 8.73
CA ALA A 147 -4.20 -9.91 9.20
C ALA A 147 -3.80 -9.01 8.04
N VAL A 148 -3.85 -7.69 8.25
CA VAL A 148 -3.15 -6.71 7.42
C VAL A 148 -1.68 -6.73 7.84
N ALA A 149 -0.79 -7.08 6.91
CA ALA A 149 0.65 -6.98 7.07
C ALA A 149 1.13 -5.74 6.30
N GLN A 150 1.55 -4.69 7.01
CA GLN A 150 2.04 -3.45 6.42
C GLN A 150 3.47 -3.19 6.84
N TYR A 151 4.33 -2.82 5.89
CA TYR A 151 5.73 -2.47 6.14
C TYR A 151 5.84 -1.41 7.23
N TRP A 152 6.72 -1.64 8.21
CA TRP A 152 6.98 -0.71 9.30
C TRP A 152 7.98 0.36 8.85
N LEU A 153 7.50 1.60 8.73
CA LEU A 153 8.32 2.73 8.33
C LEU A 153 9.41 3.05 9.37
N SER A 154 10.58 3.43 8.89
CA SER A 154 11.72 3.89 9.69
C SER A 154 11.82 5.42 9.65
N ASP A 155 12.54 5.99 10.60
CA ASP A 155 12.90 7.43 10.65
C ASP A 155 11.72 8.38 10.38
N ILE A 156 10.58 8.11 11.05
CA ILE A 156 9.36 8.91 10.96
C ILE A 156 9.06 9.63 12.27
N LYS A 157 8.21 10.65 12.20
CA LYS A 157 7.60 11.32 13.35
C LYS A 157 6.10 11.51 13.13
N VAL A 158 5.37 11.63 14.25
CA VAL A 158 3.98 12.08 14.28
C VAL A 158 3.98 13.57 14.56
N VAL A 159 3.18 14.32 13.84
CA VAL A 159 2.99 15.77 14.02
C VAL A 159 1.50 16.08 14.09
N ALA A 160 1.14 17.25 14.61
CA ALA A 160 -0.27 17.65 14.71
C ALA A 160 -0.95 17.77 13.35
N ASP A 161 -0.24 18.30 12.36
CA ASP A 161 -0.64 18.35 10.95
C ASP A 161 0.60 18.13 10.08
N VAL A 162 0.48 17.24 9.10
CA VAL A 162 1.57 17.00 8.14
C VAL A 162 1.62 18.07 7.05
N TYR A 163 0.57 18.89 6.88
CA TYR A 163 0.54 19.99 5.92
C TYR A 163 1.01 21.29 6.55
N ASP A 164 2.12 21.78 6.06
CA ASP A 164 2.69 23.10 6.38
C ASP A 164 2.70 23.95 5.09
N PRO A 165 1.89 25.02 5.01
CA PRO A 165 1.82 25.88 3.82
C PRO A 165 3.15 26.55 3.45
N ALA A 166 3.95 26.96 4.43
CA ALA A 166 5.25 27.61 4.17
C ALA A 166 6.25 26.62 3.57
N ARG A 167 6.26 25.40 4.11
CA ARG A 167 7.07 24.31 3.56
C ARG A 167 6.56 23.86 2.19
N PHE A 168 5.25 23.77 1.99
CA PHE A 168 4.67 23.46 0.69
C PHE A 168 5.11 24.45 -0.39
N ALA A 169 5.22 25.72 -0.06
CA ALA A 169 5.64 26.76 -1.00
C ALA A 169 7.17 26.74 -1.29
N SER A 170 8.01 26.20 -0.38
CA SER A 170 9.46 26.32 -0.44
C SER A 170 10.24 25.02 -0.63
N ASP A 171 9.56 23.85 -0.52
CA ASP A 171 10.18 22.52 -0.65
C ASP A 171 9.41 21.71 -1.72
N PRO A 172 9.88 21.69 -2.97
CA PRO A 172 9.17 21.04 -4.08
C PRO A 172 8.96 19.52 -3.88
N VAL A 173 9.90 18.84 -3.22
CA VAL A 173 9.78 17.40 -2.95
C VAL A 173 8.68 17.15 -1.92
N TYR A 174 8.67 17.92 -0.84
CA TYR A 174 7.61 17.84 0.15
C TYR A 174 6.23 18.22 -0.45
N ALA A 175 6.17 19.27 -1.27
CA ALA A 175 4.94 19.70 -1.94
C ALA A 175 4.38 18.59 -2.83
N ARG A 176 5.25 17.89 -3.58
CA ARG A 176 4.88 16.75 -4.40
C ARG A 176 4.25 15.63 -3.56
N HIS A 177 4.89 15.23 -2.46
CA HIS A 177 4.35 14.19 -1.59
C HIS A 177 3.03 14.59 -0.91
N ILE A 178 2.88 15.84 -0.48
CA ILE A 178 1.62 16.37 0.07
C ILE A 178 0.52 16.34 -0.99
N GLY A 179 0.81 16.74 -2.23
CA GLY A 179 -0.15 16.68 -3.33
C GLY A 179 -0.63 15.25 -3.60
N GLN A 180 0.28 14.30 -3.70
CA GLN A 180 -0.03 12.87 -3.90
C GLN A 180 -0.81 12.28 -2.73
N LEU A 181 -0.42 12.60 -1.48
CA LEU A 181 -1.15 12.20 -0.28
C LEU A 181 -2.59 12.71 -0.31
N ASN A 182 -2.78 13.98 -0.65
CA ASN A 182 -4.13 14.58 -0.66
C ASN A 182 -5.01 14.01 -1.78
N VAL A 183 -4.45 13.72 -2.96
CA VAL A 183 -5.18 12.98 -4.01
C VAL A 183 -5.64 11.62 -3.48
N LEU A 184 -4.74 10.86 -2.87
CA LEU A 184 -5.10 9.54 -2.33
C LEU A 184 -6.21 9.65 -1.29
N THR A 185 -6.04 10.51 -0.27
CA THR A 185 -7.00 10.64 0.83
C THR A 185 -8.36 11.14 0.36
N HIS A 186 -8.39 11.98 -0.68
CA HIS A 186 -9.61 12.38 -1.36
C HIS A 186 -10.30 11.21 -2.07
N LEU A 187 -9.56 10.45 -2.88
CA LEU A 187 -10.14 9.34 -3.66
C LEU A 187 -10.65 8.19 -2.78
N ILE A 188 -9.95 7.88 -1.68
CA ILE A 188 -10.36 6.83 -0.75
C ILE A 188 -11.33 7.33 0.33
N GLN A 189 -11.63 8.63 0.39
CA GLN A 189 -12.47 9.23 1.44
C GLN A 189 -11.98 8.81 2.85
N HIS A 190 -10.70 9.07 3.12
CA HIS A 190 -10.05 8.62 4.36
C HIS A 190 -10.64 9.31 5.60
N ARG A 191 -11.58 8.66 6.28
CA ARG A 191 -12.31 9.23 7.42
C ARG A 191 -11.54 9.26 8.73
N ASP A 192 -10.47 8.51 8.85
CA ASP A 192 -9.58 8.52 10.02
C ASP A 192 -8.29 9.31 9.78
N SER A 193 -8.33 10.30 8.90
CA SER A 193 -7.22 11.19 8.59
C SER A 193 -6.98 12.18 9.75
N ASN A 194 -6.40 11.68 10.82
CA ASN A 194 -6.10 12.44 12.05
C ASN A 194 -4.64 12.27 12.46
N VAL A 195 -4.28 12.93 13.58
CA VAL A 195 -2.96 12.79 14.20
C VAL A 195 -2.68 11.32 14.51
N GLY A 196 -1.55 10.82 14.03
CA GLY A 196 -1.11 9.44 14.20
C GLY A 196 -1.37 8.54 12.99
N ASN A 197 -2.30 8.90 12.09
CA ASN A 197 -2.54 8.18 10.84
C ASN A 197 -1.85 8.84 9.64
N PHE A 198 -1.33 10.05 9.82
CA PHE A 198 -0.35 10.67 8.93
C PHE A 198 1.00 10.75 9.60
N LEU A 199 2.03 10.35 8.88
CA LEU A 199 3.40 10.29 9.34
C LEU A 199 4.28 11.12 8.42
N ILE A 200 5.35 11.70 8.94
CA ILE A 200 6.31 12.46 8.15
C ILE A 200 7.75 12.00 8.47
N GLY A 201 8.57 11.86 7.45
CA GLY A 201 10.00 11.62 7.59
C GLY A 201 10.69 12.73 8.39
N ARG A 202 11.77 12.39 9.09
CA ARG A 202 12.51 13.35 9.93
C ARG A 202 13.41 14.30 9.16
N ALA A 203 13.60 14.08 7.85
CA ALA A 203 14.38 14.95 7.00
C ALA A 203 13.88 16.41 7.08
N GLU A 204 14.79 17.36 7.15
CA GLU A 204 14.46 18.80 7.20
C GLU A 204 13.93 19.27 5.84
N ARG A 205 14.50 18.78 4.74
CA ARG A 205 14.08 19.06 3.35
C ARG A 205 13.73 17.75 2.64
N GLY A 206 12.80 17.81 1.72
CA GLY A 206 12.34 16.65 0.97
C GLY A 206 11.69 15.55 1.81
N ALA A 207 11.14 15.91 3.00
CA ALA A 207 10.52 14.91 3.86
C ALA A 207 9.32 14.26 3.18
N ARG A 208 9.33 12.94 3.16
CA ARG A 208 8.20 12.14 2.69
C ARG A 208 7.07 12.16 3.69
N VAL A 209 5.85 12.07 3.20
CA VAL A 209 4.65 11.93 4.03
C VAL A 209 3.96 10.61 3.72
N PHE A 210 3.33 10.02 4.74
CA PHE A 210 2.69 8.71 4.62
C PHE A 210 1.32 8.73 5.27
N SER A 211 0.40 7.97 4.69
CA SER A 211 -0.92 7.66 5.23
C SER A 211 -0.97 6.18 5.63
N ILE A 212 -1.52 5.91 6.80
CA ILE A 212 -1.69 4.56 7.34
C ILE A 212 -3.10 4.42 7.94
N ASP A 213 -3.49 3.17 8.25
CA ASP A 213 -4.73 2.84 8.97
C ASP A 213 -6.01 3.21 8.21
N HIS A 214 -6.16 2.64 7.01
CA HIS A 214 -7.25 2.93 6.09
C HIS A 214 -8.54 2.10 6.36
N GLY A 215 -8.63 1.39 7.47
CA GLY A 215 -9.76 0.48 7.78
C GLY A 215 -11.14 1.13 7.81
N VAL A 216 -11.23 2.46 7.75
CA VAL A 216 -12.48 3.25 7.66
C VAL A 216 -12.51 4.17 6.43
N ALA A 217 -11.75 3.84 5.39
CA ALA A 217 -11.80 4.51 4.09
C ALA A 217 -12.96 3.97 3.21
N PHE A 218 -13.12 4.50 2.01
CA PHE A 218 -14.07 4.09 0.95
C PHE A 218 -15.56 4.05 1.36
N ALA A 219 -15.90 4.38 2.58
CA ALA A 219 -17.27 4.34 3.05
C ALA A 219 -17.99 5.67 2.77
N SER A 220 -19.31 5.58 2.59
CA SER A 220 -20.18 6.65 2.12
C SER A 220 -20.83 7.50 3.24
N ASP A 221 -20.44 7.34 4.51
CA ASP A 221 -21.14 8.02 5.58
C ASP A 221 -20.80 9.50 5.66
N ASP A 222 -21.81 10.31 5.93
CA ASP A 222 -21.71 11.73 6.23
C ASP A 222 -21.14 11.94 7.64
N SER A 223 -19.83 11.83 7.76
CA SER A 223 -19.09 12.10 9.00
C SER A 223 -18.14 13.25 8.78
N ASP A 224 -18.08 14.20 9.72
CA ASP A 224 -17.07 15.27 9.70
C ASP A 224 -15.66 14.76 10.02
N ARG A 225 -15.52 13.52 10.48
CA ARG A 225 -14.25 12.90 10.77
C ARG A 225 -13.41 12.80 9.51
N GLY A 226 -12.21 13.34 9.55
CA GLY A 226 -11.29 13.36 8.41
C GLY A 226 -11.70 14.30 7.27
N LYS A 227 -12.71 15.15 7.43
CA LYS A 227 -13.22 16.04 6.38
C LYS A 227 -12.12 16.86 5.71
N LEU A 228 -11.19 17.37 6.50
CA LEU A 228 -10.10 18.23 6.03
C LEU A 228 -9.24 17.56 4.95
N TRP A 229 -9.02 16.25 5.03
CA TRP A 229 -8.21 15.49 4.08
C TRP A 229 -9.03 14.68 3.07
N ARG A 230 -10.32 14.52 3.29
CA ARG A 230 -11.25 14.00 2.28
C ARG A 230 -11.51 15.00 1.17
N ASP A 231 -11.45 16.30 1.49
CA ASP A 231 -11.45 17.38 0.51
C ASP A 231 -10.01 17.68 0.05
N MET A 232 -9.90 18.34 -1.10
CA MET A 232 -8.60 18.82 -1.59
C MET A 232 -8.18 20.05 -0.79
N ARG A 233 -7.17 19.90 0.06
CA ARG A 233 -6.54 20.97 0.86
C ARG A 233 -5.54 21.79 0.04
N VAL A 234 -4.92 21.14 -0.96
CA VAL A 234 -3.96 21.80 -1.83
C VAL A 234 -4.61 22.18 -3.15
N THR A 235 -4.15 23.30 -3.71
CA THR A 235 -4.61 23.79 -5.01
C THR A 235 -3.57 23.57 -6.11
N GLN A 236 -2.50 22.82 -5.81
CA GLN A 236 -1.48 22.46 -6.77
C GLN A 236 -1.14 20.97 -6.64
N LEU A 237 -0.99 20.29 -7.78
CA LEU A 237 -0.65 18.87 -7.87
C LEU A 237 0.50 18.66 -8.86
N PRO A 238 1.35 17.63 -8.66
CA PRO A 238 2.39 17.29 -9.64
C PRO A 238 1.79 17.05 -11.03
N GLU A 239 2.41 17.63 -12.05
CA GLU A 239 1.92 17.56 -13.44
C GLU A 239 1.79 16.11 -13.93
N ASP A 240 2.78 15.27 -13.67
CA ASP A 240 2.78 13.85 -14.01
C ASP A 240 1.69 13.07 -13.26
N THR A 241 1.41 13.44 -12.00
CA THR A 241 0.28 12.88 -11.25
C THR A 241 -1.04 13.24 -11.92
N ILE A 242 -1.25 14.49 -12.32
CA ILE A 242 -2.45 14.91 -13.08
C ILE A 242 -2.57 14.13 -14.39
N ALA A 243 -1.48 13.98 -15.14
CA ALA A 243 -1.48 13.24 -16.40
C ALA A 243 -1.89 11.77 -16.19
N ARG A 244 -1.36 11.11 -15.16
CA ARG A 244 -1.74 9.73 -14.80
C ARG A 244 -3.18 9.61 -14.34
N LEU A 245 -3.66 10.54 -13.52
CA LEU A 245 -5.06 10.56 -13.09
C LEU A 245 -6.03 10.65 -14.29
N ARG A 246 -5.68 11.44 -15.32
CA ARG A 246 -6.47 11.53 -16.58
C ARG A 246 -6.48 10.23 -17.37
N ALA A 247 -5.45 9.40 -17.23
CA ALA A 247 -5.34 8.12 -17.93
C ALA A 247 -6.09 6.99 -17.23
N ILE A 248 -6.53 7.17 -15.98
CA ILE A 248 -7.23 6.11 -15.24
C ILE A 248 -8.62 5.89 -15.83
N THR A 249 -8.86 4.66 -16.31
CA THR A 249 -10.16 4.22 -16.78
C THR A 249 -10.91 3.42 -15.71
N ARG A 250 -12.21 3.23 -15.92
CA ARG A 250 -13.01 2.36 -15.05
C ARG A 250 -12.49 0.92 -15.05
N GLU A 251 -12.12 0.41 -16.21
CA GLU A 251 -11.58 -0.94 -16.38
C GLU A 251 -10.27 -1.12 -15.58
N GLN A 252 -9.43 -0.10 -15.55
CA GLN A 252 -8.22 -0.12 -14.73
C GLN A 252 -8.53 -0.12 -13.24
N LEU A 253 -9.50 0.67 -12.78
CA LEU A 253 -9.97 0.64 -11.40
C LEU A 253 -10.56 -0.74 -11.03
N GLU A 254 -11.40 -1.31 -11.89
CA GLU A 254 -11.98 -2.63 -11.67
C GLU A 254 -10.93 -3.74 -11.67
N SER A 255 -10.03 -3.74 -12.66
CA SER A 255 -8.93 -4.71 -12.75
C SER A 255 -8.00 -4.66 -11.54
N ARG A 256 -7.73 -3.46 -11.01
CA ARG A 256 -6.81 -3.27 -9.87
C ARG A 256 -7.45 -3.53 -8.52
N LEU A 257 -8.75 -3.20 -8.35
CA LEU A 257 -9.36 -3.08 -7.02
C LEU A 257 -10.51 -4.07 -6.76
N ALA A 258 -11.10 -4.65 -7.80
CA ALA A 258 -12.25 -5.53 -7.63
C ALA A 258 -11.89 -6.86 -6.94
N VAL A 259 -10.71 -7.42 -7.22
CA VAL A 259 -10.16 -8.58 -6.51
C VAL A 259 -8.74 -8.26 -6.08
N LEU A 260 -8.53 -8.06 -4.80
CA LEU A 260 -7.25 -7.65 -4.20
C LEU A 260 -6.47 -8.84 -3.64
N ALA A 261 -7.17 -9.84 -3.14
CA ALA A 261 -6.58 -11.05 -2.58
C ALA A 261 -7.54 -12.23 -2.76
N GLN A 262 -6.96 -13.40 -2.94
CA GLN A 262 -7.68 -14.66 -3.11
C GLN A 262 -6.98 -15.80 -2.41
N TRP A 263 -7.77 -16.68 -1.82
CA TRP A 263 -7.31 -17.91 -1.19
C TRP A 263 -8.19 -19.07 -1.62
N GLN A 264 -7.63 -20.27 -1.57
CA GLN A 264 -8.33 -21.54 -1.76
C GLN A 264 -8.27 -22.35 -0.47
N MET A 265 -9.40 -22.99 -0.10
CA MET A 265 -9.43 -23.94 1.01
C MET A 265 -8.70 -25.22 0.60
N GLN A 266 -7.67 -25.58 1.36
CA GLN A 266 -6.90 -26.82 1.21
C GLN A 266 -6.62 -27.38 2.60
N ASP A 267 -6.97 -28.62 2.86
CA ASP A 267 -6.73 -29.32 4.13
C ASP A 267 -7.18 -28.52 5.37
N GLY A 268 -8.34 -27.87 5.29
CA GLY A 268 -8.92 -27.07 6.38
C GLY A 268 -8.28 -25.70 6.59
N ARG A 269 -7.42 -25.23 5.67
CA ARG A 269 -6.74 -23.93 5.73
C ARG A 269 -6.92 -23.14 4.44
N TYR A 270 -6.99 -21.84 4.54
CA TYR A 270 -6.91 -20.94 3.39
C TYR A 270 -5.45 -20.71 3.00
N VAL A 271 -5.08 -21.12 1.80
CA VAL A 271 -3.77 -20.88 1.18
C VAL A 271 -3.89 -19.84 0.07
N PRO A 272 -2.89 -18.97 -0.14
CA PRO A 272 -2.93 -17.99 -1.24
C PRO A 272 -3.17 -18.66 -2.60
N ALA A 273 -3.99 -18.03 -3.44
CA ALA A 273 -4.29 -18.49 -4.78
C ALA A 273 -4.17 -17.33 -5.78
N PRO A 274 -3.90 -17.61 -7.06
CA PRO A 274 -3.95 -16.59 -8.12
C PRO A 274 -5.31 -15.89 -8.17
N LEU A 275 -5.29 -14.58 -8.46
CA LEU A 275 -6.52 -13.80 -8.59
C LEU A 275 -7.34 -14.31 -9.78
N GLY A 276 -8.58 -14.68 -9.53
CA GLY A 276 -9.54 -15.12 -10.52
C GLY A 276 -10.62 -14.08 -10.81
N PRO A 277 -11.62 -14.43 -11.61
CA PRO A 277 -12.78 -13.59 -11.86
C PRO A 277 -13.49 -13.19 -10.57
N ASN A 278 -14.06 -11.99 -10.54
CA ASN A 278 -14.78 -11.47 -9.40
C ASN A 278 -16.05 -12.30 -9.11
N LEU A 279 -16.09 -13.01 -8.00
CA LEU A 279 -17.18 -13.94 -7.64
C LEU A 279 -18.51 -13.21 -7.35
N ALA A 280 -18.46 -11.99 -6.79
CA ALA A 280 -19.65 -11.22 -6.44
C ALA A 280 -19.34 -9.71 -6.30
N ALA A 281 -19.52 -8.95 -7.38
CA ALA A 281 -19.13 -7.54 -7.46
C ALA A 281 -19.76 -6.61 -6.39
N ARG A 282 -20.88 -7.02 -5.77
CA ARG A 282 -21.58 -6.23 -4.74
C ARG A 282 -21.09 -6.53 -3.31
N ARG A 283 -20.16 -7.45 -3.12
CA ARG A 283 -19.63 -7.83 -1.80
C ARG A 283 -18.13 -7.57 -1.73
N GLY A 284 -17.64 -7.12 -0.59
CA GLY A 284 -16.22 -6.93 -0.33
C GLY A 284 -15.50 -8.24 0.01
N VAL A 285 -16.17 -9.10 0.79
CA VAL A 285 -15.75 -10.47 1.11
C VAL A 285 -16.65 -11.45 0.40
N ARG A 286 -16.10 -12.40 -0.35
CA ARG A 286 -16.80 -13.32 -1.25
C ARG A 286 -16.34 -14.74 -1.03
N ARG A 287 -17.29 -15.69 -1.04
CA ARG A 287 -16.99 -17.11 -0.88
C ARG A 287 -17.79 -17.92 -1.89
N ALA A 288 -17.11 -18.80 -2.62
CA ALA A 288 -17.72 -19.78 -3.49
C ALA A 288 -16.75 -20.97 -3.69
N ASP A 289 -17.25 -22.20 -3.67
CA ASP A 289 -16.51 -23.42 -4.03
C ASP A 289 -15.13 -23.56 -3.34
N GLY A 290 -15.09 -23.25 -2.04
CA GLY A 290 -13.85 -23.26 -1.26
C GLY A 290 -12.93 -22.06 -1.51
N GLN A 291 -13.29 -21.15 -2.41
CA GLN A 291 -12.56 -19.90 -2.63
C GLN A 291 -13.01 -18.81 -1.67
N LEU A 292 -12.07 -18.01 -1.25
CA LEU A 292 -12.30 -16.76 -0.52
C LEU A 292 -11.63 -15.62 -1.30
N GLN A 293 -12.40 -14.61 -1.66
CA GLN A 293 -11.89 -13.39 -2.29
C GLN A 293 -12.18 -12.17 -1.44
N MET A 294 -11.27 -11.20 -1.49
CA MET A 294 -11.45 -9.87 -0.92
C MET A 294 -11.11 -8.79 -1.95
N GLY A 295 -11.89 -7.71 -1.97
CA GLY A 295 -11.68 -6.57 -2.86
C GLY A 295 -12.74 -5.50 -2.65
N LEU A 296 -12.68 -4.44 -3.44
CA LEU A 296 -13.71 -3.41 -3.41
C LEU A 296 -15.00 -3.90 -4.10
N THR A 297 -16.11 -3.37 -3.62
CA THR A 297 -17.41 -3.54 -4.29
C THR A 297 -17.50 -2.64 -5.53
N SER A 298 -18.39 -2.96 -6.45
CA SER A 298 -18.64 -2.11 -7.62
C SER A 298 -19.08 -0.68 -7.25
N MET A 299 -19.78 -0.51 -6.10
CA MET A 299 -20.22 0.80 -5.62
C MET A 299 -19.04 1.63 -5.07
N GLU A 300 -18.13 1.00 -4.34
CA GLU A 300 -16.90 1.66 -3.85
C GLU A 300 -16.03 2.11 -5.02
N ILE A 301 -15.84 1.26 -6.04
CA ILE A 301 -15.10 1.60 -7.27
C ILE A 301 -15.81 2.74 -8.04
N GLN A 302 -17.11 2.70 -8.16
CA GLN A 302 -17.88 3.79 -8.78
C GLN A 302 -17.73 5.11 -8.02
N THR A 303 -17.62 5.07 -6.70
CA THR A 303 -17.39 6.26 -5.89
C THR A 303 -16.01 6.85 -6.16
N ILE A 304 -14.95 6.02 -6.23
CA ILE A 304 -13.61 6.48 -6.63
C ILE A 304 -13.66 7.15 -7.99
N GLN A 305 -14.33 6.54 -8.98
CA GLN A 305 -14.44 7.11 -10.32
C GLN A 305 -15.10 8.50 -10.29
N ARG A 306 -16.23 8.65 -9.58
CA ARG A 306 -16.93 9.95 -9.46
C ARG A 306 -16.07 11.02 -8.79
N LEU A 307 -15.28 10.65 -7.78
CA LEU A 307 -14.36 11.58 -7.10
C LEU A 307 -13.21 11.98 -8.01
N LEU A 308 -12.67 11.05 -8.76
CA LEU A 308 -11.64 11.31 -9.77
C LEU A 308 -12.16 12.28 -10.85
N GLU A 309 -13.34 12.04 -11.40
CA GLU A 309 -13.97 12.91 -12.39
C GLU A 309 -14.17 14.34 -11.84
N ARG A 310 -14.64 14.48 -10.60
CA ARG A 310 -14.78 15.79 -9.93
C ARG A 310 -13.45 16.50 -9.73
N LEU A 311 -12.43 15.76 -9.32
CA LEU A 311 -11.06 16.28 -9.17
C LEU A 311 -10.54 16.83 -10.50
N LEU A 312 -10.67 16.06 -11.58
CA LEU A 312 -10.24 16.47 -12.92
C LEU A 312 -11.03 17.67 -13.46
N GLN A 313 -12.34 17.76 -13.17
CA GLN A 313 -13.12 18.96 -13.50
C GLN A 313 -12.59 20.22 -12.80
N ARG A 314 -12.10 20.10 -11.56
CA ARG A 314 -11.48 21.24 -10.84
C ARG A 314 -10.14 21.63 -11.47
N VAL A 315 -9.35 20.64 -11.95
CA VAL A 315 -8.13 20.91 -12.74
C VAL A 315 -8.48 21.64 -14.05
N ASP A 316 -9.50 21.17 -14.77
CA ASP A 316 -9.91 21.79 -16.06
C ASP A 316 -10.43 23.22 -15.90
N LYS A 317 -11.02 23.55 -14.75
CA LYS A 317 -11.44 24.90 -14.40
C LYS A 317 -10.31 25.80 -13.87
N GLY A 318 -9.10 25.26 -13.70
CA GLY A 318 -7.96 25.99 -13.12
C GLY A 318 -8.07 26.21 -11.60
N GLU A 319 -9.02 25.58 -10.89
CA GLU A 319 -9.11 25.61 -9.43
C GLU A 319 -7.95 24.81 -8.79
N ILE A 320 -7.42 23.83 -9.49
CA ILE A 320 -6.23 23.06 -9.15
C ILE A 320 -5.27 23.18 -10.33
N THR A 321 -4.06 23.63 -10.05
CA THR A 321 -3.01 23.87 -11.06
C THR A 321 -1.87 22.85 -10.91
N ALA A 322 -1.01 22.79 -11.93
CA ALA A 322 0.17 21.93 -11.89
C ALA A 322 1.26 22.52 -10.99
N LEU A 323 1.88 21.69 -10.14
CA LEU A 323 3.19 21.95 -9.55
C LEU A 323 4.25 21.72 -10.63
N PRO A 324 5.21 22.62 -10.81
CA PRO A 324 6.33 22.37 -11.70
C PRO A 324 7.10 21.12 -11.26
N ALA A 325 7.61 20.37 -12.24
CA ALA A 325 8.50 19.26 -11.94
C ALA A 325 9.72 19.79 -11.17
N PRO A 326 10.20 19.07 -10.14
CA PRO A 326 11.45 19.45 -9.50
C PRO A 326 12.55 19.44 -10.57
N GLU A 327 13.37 20.51 -10.61
CA GLU A 327 14.53 20.52 -11.48
C GLU A 327 15.38 19.28 -11.21
N LYS A 328 15.65 18.51 -12.27
CA LYS A 328 16.59 17.39 -12.14
C LYS A 328 17.95 18.00 -11.80
N THR A 329 18.35 17.85 -10.56
CA THR A 329 19.73 18.18 -10.16
C THR A 329 20.67 17.33 -11.03
N PRO A 330 21.64 17.95 -11.71
CA PRO A 330 22.55 17.28 -12.64
C PRO A 330 23.41 16.19 -11.99
#